data_d9124e890a95e2bde3ae205f597ee2f3
#
_entry.id   d9124e890a95e2bde3ae205f597ee2f3
#
_cell.length_a   1.000
_cell.length_b   1.000
_cell.length_c   1.000
_cell.angle_alpha   90.00
_cell.angle_beta   90.00
_cell.angle_gamma   90.00
#
_symmetry.space_group_name_H-M   'P 1'
#
loop_
_entity.id
_entity.type
_entity.pdbx_description
1 polymer ?
#
loop_
_entity_poly.entity_id
_entity_poly.type
_entity_poly.pdbx_seq_one_letter_code
_entity_poly.pdbx_strand_id
1 'polypeptide(L)'
;MTGNVVIEERAAGAPSRPWPVVLVHGTRTSHSQWDPQVPSLRAAGHLVVTPDLPGHGSRREEPFTVEAAVAAIEDAVREASERAGYPAHLVGSSLGGMLAIHAAARLSSDAHHLGVPSPLGSLVACGAAVQPTPLTARLYAALIGATDLLPSMRTGQGSFPFTWLLGEDGARAYLRGGRADIAVVAPAFAAVAALDLRADLARIGEPVTFLHGRAEQLRLHERSFVAAAPRGCLELLPYGNHMVNLAQAHRFTADLLRVLARAARESAAPSAEAPAGL
;
A
#
# COMPACT_ATOMS: atom_id res chain seq x y z
N MET A 1 49.09 -11.86 -22.30
CA MET A 1 48.31 -11.23 -21.22
C MET A 1 46.83 -11.53 -21.50
N THR A 2 46.32 -12.58 -20.87
CA THR A 2 44.96 -13.06 -21.02
C THR A 2 44.15 -12.43 -19.90
N GLY A 3 43.30 -11.43 -20.24
CA GLY A 3 42.39 -10.82 -19.30
C GLY A 3 41.28 -11.80 -18.91
N ASN A 4 41.20 -12.14 -17.65
CA ASN A 4 40.08 -12.88 -17.06
C ASN A 4 38.87 -11.91 -17.06
N VAL A 5 37.88 -12.21 -17.89
CA VAL A 5 36.55 -11.62 -17.79
C VAL A 5 35.85 -12.34 -16.62
N VAL A 6 35.72 -11.66 -15.50
CA VAL A 6 34.88 -12.12 -14.40
C VAL A 6 33.43 -11.90 -14.84
N ILE A 7 32.77 -12.97 -15.28
CA ILE A 7 31.31 -12.99 -15.45
C ILE A 7 30.73 -13.09 -14.04
N GLU A 8 30.21 -11.98 -13.51
CA GLU A 8 29.35 -12.04 -12.33
C GLU A 8 28.16 -12.94 -12.66
N GLU A 9 28.12 -14.14 -12.10
CA GLU A 9 26.93 -14.99 -12.12
C GLU A 9 25.79 -14.23 -11.43
N ARG A 10 24.87 -13.70 -12.21
CA ARG A 10 23.59 -13.22 -11.69
C ARG A 10 22.92 -14.40 -10.98
N ALA A 11 22.63 -14.23 -9.68
CA ALA A 11 21.88 -15.20 -8.91
C ALA A 11 20.63 -15.62 -9.69
N ALA A 12 20.50 -16.90 -9.99
CA ALA A 12 19.36 -17.47 -10.66
C ALA A 12 18.08 -17.11 -9.88
N GLY A 13 17.15 -16.35 -10.50
CA GLY A 13 15.86 -16.01 -9.92
C GLY A 13 15.53 -14.52 -9.75
N ALA A 14 16.47 -13.58 -9.94
CA ALA A 14 16.12 -12.18 -9.93
C ALA A 14 15.44 -11.77 -11.27
N PRO A 15 14.28 -11.07 -11.26
CA PRO A 15 13.64 -10.60 -12.48
C PRO A 15 14.63 -9.72 -13.27
N SER A 16 14.60 -9.81 -14.59
CA SER A 16 15.47 -9.03 -15.48
C SER A 16 15.21 -7.52 -15.38
N ARG A 17 14.03 -7.14 -14.91
CA ARG A 17 13.61 -5.76 -14.60
C ARG A 17 12.84 -5.75 -13.28
N PRO A 18 12.89 -4.63 -12.51
CA PRO A 18 12.05 -4.46 -11.32
C PRO A 18 10.57 -4.50 -11.69
N TRP A 19 9.78 -5.15 -10.85
CA TRP A 19 8.32 -5.24 -11.04
C TRP A 19 7.66 -3.88 -10.89
N PRO A 20 6.54 -3.60 -11.57
CA PRO A 20 5.80 -2.36 -11.41
C PRO A 20 5.28 -2.21 -9.99
N VAL A 21 5.09 -0.97 -9.55
CA VAL A 21 4.61 -0.64 -8.20
C VAL A 21 3.36 0.23 -8.31
N VAL A 22 2.27 -0.23 -7.70
CA VAL A 22 1.03 0.54 -7.53
C VAL A 22 0.97 1.03 -6.10
N LEU A 23 0.84 2.35 -5.90
CA LEU A 23 0.85 3.01 -4.59
C LEU A 23 -0.52 3.64 -4.31
N VAL A 24 -1.24 3.11 -3.31
CA VAL A 24 -2.59 3.53 -2.94
C VAL A 24 -2.54 4.41 -1.70
N HIS A 25 -3.05 5.63 -1.82
CA HIS A 25 -3.03 6.64 -0.76
C HIS A 25 -4.05 6.39 0.36
N GLY A 26 -3.86 7.04 1.51
CA GLY A 26 -4.76 7.02 2.65
C GLY A 26 -5.95 7.97 2.49
N THR A 27 -6.75 8.09 3.57
CA THR A 27 -7.92 9.00 3.58
C THR A 27 -7.48 10.47 3.59
N ARG A 28 -8.31 11.33 3.00
CA ARG A 28 -8.19 12.80 2.97
C ARG A 28 -6.93 13.36 2.30
N THR A 29 -6.22 12.55 1.51
CA THR A 29 -5.09 12.97 0.68
C THR A 29 -5.37 12.54 -0.77
N SER A 30 -4.34 12.31 -1.57
CA SER A 30 -4.44 11.89 -2.96
C SER A 30 -3.21 11.08 -3.37
N HIS A 31 -3.08 10.74 -4.66
CA HIS A 31 -1.86 10.17 -5.22
C HIS A 31 -0.59 10.90 -4.76
N SER A 32 -0.66 12.20 -4.50
CA SER A 32 0.50 13.02 -4.11
C SER A 32 1.11 12.63 -2.75
N GLN A 33 0.41 11.86 -1.91
CA GLN A 33 0.99 11.27 -0.71
C GLN A 33 2.29 10.51 -0.99
N TRP A 34 2.42 9.97 -2.20
CA TRP A 34 3.54 9.14 -2.61
C TRP A 34 4.63 9.89 -3.40
N ASP A 35 4.46 11.20 -3.60
CA ASP A 35 5.45 12.03 -4.31
C ASP A 35 6.89 11.86 -3.79
N PRO A 36 7.12 11.75 -2.47
CA PRO A 36 8.47 11.57 -1.96
C PRO A 36 9.10 10.22 -2.32
N GLN A 37 8.30 9.18 -2.58
CA GLN A 37 8.76 7.84 -2.92
C GLN A 37 8.99 7.65 -4.41
N VAL A 38 8.15 8.27 -5.25
CA VAL A 38 8.12 8.08 -6.71
C VAL A 38 9.48 8.28 -7.39
N PRO A 39 10.26 9.34 -7.12
CA PRO A 39 11.55 9.54 -7.78
C PRO A 39 12.54 8.39 -7.56
N SER A 40 12.66 7.91 -6.32
CA SER A 40 13.59 6.83 -5.98
C SER A 40 13.14 5.47 -6.54
N LEU A 41 11.83 5.19 -6.53
CA LEU A 41 11.27 3.97 -7.14
C LEU A 41 11.53 3.96 -8.65
N ARG A 42 11.31 5.09 -9.33
CA ARG A 42 11.61 5.22 -10.76
C ARG A 42 13.10 5.11 -11.06
N ALA A 43 13.95 5.72 -10.24
CA ALA A 43 15.40 5.60 -10.35
C ALA A 43 15.89 4.16 -10.16
N ALA A 44 15.19 3.37 -9.34
CA ALA A 44 15.41 1.94 -9.19
C ALA A 44 14.86 1.09 -10.36
N GLY A 45 14.21 1.73 -11.35
CA GLY A 45 13.72 1.08 -12.57
C GLY A 45 12.28 0.58 -12.51
N HIS A 46 11.54 0.85 -11.43
CA HIS A 46 10.13 0.48 -11.35
C HIS A 46 9.24 1.36 -12.23
N LEU A 47 8.27 0.76 -12.94
CA LEU A 47 7.09 1.47 -13.41
C LEU A 47 6.24 1.80 -12.17
N VAL A 48 5.91 3.08 -11.94
CA VAL A 48 5.16 3.53 -10.76
C VAL A 48 3.82 4.11 -11.17
N VAL A 49 2.76 3.58 -10.60
CA VAL A 49 1.36 4.02 -10.78
C VAL A 49 0.79 4.44 -9.42
N THR A 50 0.13 5.59 -9.38
CA THR A 50 -0.43 6.17 -8.16
C THR A 50 -1.89 6.58 -8.43
N PRO A 51 -2.87 5.66 -8.34
CA PRO A 51 -4.27 5.97 -8.60
C PRO A 51 -4.83 6.88 -7.51
N ASP A 52 -5.76 7.79 -7.90
CA ASP A 52 -6.65 8.46 -6.94
C ASP A 52 -7.88 7.58 -6.69
N LEU A 53 -8.25 7.43 -5.42
CA LEU A 53 -9.49 6.79 -5.00
C LEU A 53 -10.69 7.71 -5.25
N PRO A 54 -11.92 7.20 -5.48
CA PRO A 54 -13.13 8.02 -5.54
C PRO A 54 -13.23 8.96 -4.33
N GLY A 55 -13.70 10.18 -4.55
CA GLY A 55 -13.78 11.22 -3.54
C GLY A 55 -12.45 11.91 -3.22
N HIS A 56 -11.34 11.53 -3.88
CA HIS A 56 -10.01 12.04 -3.60
C HIS A 56 -9.29 12.53 -4.88
N GLY A 57 -8.37 13.48 -4.71
CA GLY A 57 -7.49 13.96 -5.76
C GLY A 57 -8.22 14.40 -7.03
N SER A 58 -7.86 13.81 -8.18
CA SER A 58 -8.50 14.06 -9.47
C SER A 58 -9.93 13.50 -9.58
N ARG A 59 -10.30 12.58 -8.69
CA ARG A 59 -11.63 11.93 -8.63
C ARG A 59 -12.49 12.43 -7.48
N ARG A 60 -12.24 13.66 -7.00
CA ARG A 60 -12.93 14.24 -5.83
C ARG A 60 -14.44 14.39 -5.98
N GLU A 61 -14.92 14.53 -7.22
CA GLU A 61 -16.35 14.67 -7.53
C GLU A 61 -17.08 13.32 -7.61
N GLU A 62 -16.34 12.23 -7.62
CA GLU A 62 -16.92 10.88 -7.64
C GLU A 62 -17.31 10.47 -6.22
N PRO A 63 -18.54 9.97 -6.01
CA PRO A 63 -18.93 9.46 -4.70
C PRO A 63 -18.06 8.24 -4.33
N PHE A 64 -17.65 8.18 -3.06
CA PHE A 64 -16.89 7.05 -2.57
C PHE A 64 -17.81 5.84 -2.37
N THR A 65 -17.47 4.72 -3.05
CA THR A 65 -17.99 3.38 -2.74
C THR A 65 -16.82 2.41 -2.66
N VAL A 66 -17.00 1.30 -1.92
CA VAL A 66 -15.95 0.29 -1.81
C VAL A 66 -15.70 -0.37 -3.16
N GLU A 67 -16.75 -0.63 -3.93
CA GLU A 67 -16.68 -1.26 -5.25
C GLU A 67 -15.85 -0.40 -6.23
N ALA A 68 -16.13 0.90 -6.30
CA ALA A 68 -15.40 1.81 -7.19
C ALA A 68 -13.94 2.04 -6.74
N ALA A 69 -13.70 2.05 -5.42
CA ALA A 69 -12.35 2.16 -4.87
C ALA A 69 -11.52 0.90 -5.14
N VAL A 70 -12.11 -0.27 -4.93
CA VAL A 70 -11.45 -1.56 -5.20
C VAL A 70 -11.21 -1.76 -6.69
N ALA A 71 -12.19 -1.45 -7.54
CA ALA A 71 -12.03 -1.51 -9.00
C ALA A 71 -10.87 -0.62 -9.48
N ALA A 72 -10.76 0.61 -8.97
CA ALA A 72 -9.64 1.50 -9.32
C ALA A 72 -8.26 0.92 -8.94
N ILE A 73 -8.17 0.19 -7.82
CA ILE A 73 -6.93 -0.48 -7.40
C ILE A 73 -6.65 -1.68 -8.31
N GLU A 74 -7.65 -2.52 -8.55
CA GLU A 74 -7.51 -3.71 -9.40
C GLU A 74 -7.10 -3.34 -10.83
N ASP A 75 -7.75 -2.32 -11.41
CA ASP A 75 -7.44 -1.84 -12.76
C ASP A 75 -6.01 -1.30 -12.84
N ALA A 76 -5.57 -0.52 -11.83
CA ALA A 76 -4.21 -0.03 -11.76
C ALA A 76 -3.17 -1.17 -11.65
N VAL A 77 -3.48 -2.25 -10.91
CA VAL A 77 -2.60 -3.43 -10.80
C VAL A 77 -2.55 -4.19 -12.13
N ARG A 78 -3.69 -4.45 -12.76
CA ARG A 78 -3.77 -5.14 -14.07
C ARG A 78 -3.03 -4.33 -15.15
N GLU A 79 -3.32 -3.04 -15.27
CA GLU A 79 -2.66 -2.17 -16.25
C GLU A 79 -1.14 -2.11 -16.03
N ALA A 80 -0.69 -1.95 -14.80
CA ALA A 80 0.72 -1.90 -14.47
C ALA A 80 1.43 -3.22 -14.82
N SER A 81 0.80 -4.35 -14.49
CA SER A 81 1.30 -5.70 -14.80
C SER A 81 1.40 -5.94 -16.29
N GLU A 82 0.35 -5.63 -17.05
CA GLU A 82 0.31 -5.77 -18.51
C GLU A 82 1.39 -4.92 -19.20
N ARG A 83 1.51 -3.65 -18.82
CA ARG A 83 2.50 -2.73 -19.40
C ARG A 83 3.95 -3.12 -19.10
N ALA A 84 4.20 -3.70 -17.94
CA ALA A 84 5.54 -4.14 -17.56
C ALA A 84 5.88 -5.56 -18.04
N GLY A 85 4.88 -6.40 -18.26
CA GLY A 85 5.05 -7.84 -18.51
C GLY A 85 5.47 -8.62 -17.27
N TYR A 86 5.22 -8.08 -16.06
CA TYR A 86 5.54 -8.66 -14.76
C TYR A 86 4.41 -8.41 -13.76
N PRO A 87 4.22 -9.28 -12.74
CA PRO A 87 3.27 -9.01 -11.67
C PRO A 87 3.61 -7.71 -10.95
N ALA A 88 2.60 -7.00 -10.44
CA ALA A 88 2.78 -5.73 -9.77
C ALA A 88 2.90 -5.87 -8.25
N HIS A 89 3.76 -5.08 -7.64
CA HIS A 89 3.70 -4.81 -6.20
C HIS A 89 2.56 -3.84 -5.92
N LEU A 90 1.66 -4.21 -5.01
CA LEU A 90 0.60 -3.35 -4.52
C LEU A 90 0.98 -2.83 -3.13
N VAL A 91 1.08 -1.52 -2.98
CA VAL A 91 1.45 -0.85 -1.71
C VAL A 91 0.31 0.08 -1.32
N GLY A 92 -0.25 -0.10 -0.13
CA GLY A 92 -1.34 0.74 0.36
C GLY A 92 -1.05 1.33 1.73
N SER A 93 -1.46 2.59 1.95
CA SER A 93 -1.31 3.29 3.22
C SER A 93 -2.66 3.52 3.88
N SER A 94 -2.82 3.17 5.17
CA SER A 94 -4.02 3.45 5.97
C SER A 94 -5.29 2.89 5.29
N LEU A 95 -6.29 3.73 4.98
CA LEU A 95 -7.47 3.36 4.19
C LEU A 95 -7.07 2.62 2.90
N GLY A 96 -6.10 3.17 2.15
CA GLY A 96 -5.60 2.52 0.94
C GLY A 96 -4.97 1.16 1.19
N GLY A 97 -4.37 0.95 2.35
CA GLY A 97 -3.84 -0.36 2.77
C GLY A 97 -4.93 -1.38 3.07
N MET A 98 -6.02 -0.97 3.72
CA MET A 98 -7.19 -1.83 3.98
C MET A 98 -7.90 -2.22 2.69
N LEU A 99 -8.10 -1.25 1.78
CA LEU A 99 -8.69 -1.51 0.46
C LEU A 99 -7.76 -2.37 -0.41
N ALA A 100 -6.44 -2.17 -0.32
CA ALA A 100 -5.46 -2.98 -1.02
C ALA A 100 -5.47 -4.45 -0.56
N ILE A 101 -5.70 -4.73 0.72
CA ILE A 101 -5.91 -6.11 1.21
C ILE A 101 -7.10 -6.76 0.50
N HIS A 102 -8.24 -6.07 0.45
CA HIS A 102 -9.43 -6.60 -0.21
C HIS A 102 -9.24 -6.77 -1.73
N ALA A 103 -8.66 -5.79 -2.41
CA ALA A 103 -8.36 -5.88 -3.84
C ALA A 103 -7.37 -7.01 -4.15
N ALA A 104 -6.31 -7.16 -3.34
CA ALA A 104 -5.34 -8.25 -3.48
C ALA A 104 -5.98 -9.63 -3.35
N ALA A 105 -6.89 -9.81 -2.38
CA ALA A 105 -7.63 -11.06 -2.19
C ALA A 105 -8.49 -11.41 -3.42
N ARG A 106 -9.12 -10.42 -4.04
CA ARG A 106 -9.92 -10.61 -5.26
C ARG A 106 -9.03 -10.97 -6.44
N LEU A 107 -7.93 -10.20 -6.68
CA LEU A 107 -6.99 -10.48 -7.77
C LEU A 107 -6.37 -11.87 -7.66
N SER A 108 -5.95 -12.29 -6.46
CA SER A 108 -5.40 -13.62 -6.21
C SER A 108 -6.44 -14.73 -6.43
N SER A 109 -7.67 -14.53 -5.92
CA SER A 109 -8.77 -15.49 -6.10
C SER A 109 -9.18 -15.61 -7.56
N ASP A 110 -9.34 -14.50 -8.29
CA ASP A 110 -9.72 -14.50 -9.70
C ASP A 110 -8.67 -15.25 -10.53
N ALA A 111 -7.39 -14.96 -10.34
CA ALA A 111 -6.30 -15.62 -11.03
C ALA A 111 -6.31 -17.14 -10.76
N HIS A 112 -6.51 -17.54 -9.51
CA HIS A 112 -6.62 -18.95 -9.12
C HIS A 112 -7.81 -19.64 -9.80
N HIS A 113 -9.00 -19.03 -9.78
CA HIS A 113 -10.20 -19.58 -10.39
C HIS A 113 -10.10 -19.70 -11.91
N LEU A 114 -9.44 -18.74 -12.55
CA LEU A 114 -9.25 -18.74 -14.00
C LEU A 114 -8.05 -19.59 -14.46
N GLY A 115 -7.23 -20.07 -13.53
CA GLY A 115 -6.01 -20.81 -13.86
C GLY A 115 -4.97 -19.98 -14.62
N VAL A 116 -4.92 -18.66 -14.39
CA VAL A 116 -3.98 -17.73 -15.03
C VAL A 116 -2.98 -17.17 -14.03
N PRO A 117 -1.81 -16.70 -14.48
CA PRO A 117 -0.88 -15.99 -13.61
C PRO A 117 -1.52 -14.77 -12.96
N SER A 118 -1.29 -14.58 -11.66
CA SER A 118 -1.78 -13.42 -10.94
C SER A 118 -1.09 -12.13 -11.42
N PRO A 119 -1.85 -11.04 -11.69
CA PRO A 119 -1.26 -9.74 -11.95
C PRO A 119 -0.64 -9.13 -10.68
N LEU A 120 -0.98 -9.66 -9.51
CA LEU A 120 -0.41 -9.28 -8.22
C LEU A 120 0.87 -10.07 -7.95
N GLY A 121 1.97 -9.38 -7.62
CA GLY A 121 3.23 -10.00 -7.24
C GLY A 121 3.48 -10.00 -5.75
N SER A 122 3.03 -8.97 -5.05
CA SER A 122 3.04 -8.87 -3.58
C SER A 122 2.15 -7.75 -3.08
N LEU A 123 1.79 -7.82 -1.79
CA LEU A 123 1.10 -6.75 -1.08
C LEU A 123 2.00 -6.18 0.03
N VAL A 124 2.07 -4.84 0.14
CA VAL A 124 2.66 -4.12 1.27
C VAL A 124 1.59 -3.23 1.91
N ALA A 125 1.18 -3.55 3.12
CA ALA A 125 0.17 -2.81 3.87
C ALA A 125 0.84 -1.94 4.96
N CYS A 126 0.75 -0.61 4.79
CA CYS A 126 1.35 0.36 5.68
C CYS A 126 0.27 0.97 6.60
N GLY A 127 0.41 0.85 7.92
CA GLY A 127 -0.56 1.40 8.86
C GLY A 127 -1.99 0.90 8.64
N ALA A 128 -2.17 -0.41 8.35
CA ALA A 128 -3.44 -0.99 7.96
C ALA A 128 -3.74 -2.35 8.62
N ALA A 129 -3.04 -2.69 9.71
CA ALA A 129 -3.24 -3.95 10.44
C ALA A 129 -4.27 -3.79 11.57
N VAL A 130 -5.45 -3.32 11.21
CA VAL A 130 -6.60 -3.19 12.11
C VAL A 130 -7.87 -3.64 11.40
N GLN A 131 -8.71 -4.41 12.09
CA GLN A 131 -10.05 -4.74 11.62
C GLN A 131 -11.02 -3.69 12.18
N PRO A 132 -11.49 -2.75 11.36
CA PRO A 132 -12.51 -1.80 11.81
C PRO A 132 -13.82 -2.52 12.13
N THR A 133 -14.53 -1.99 13.10
CA THR A 133 -15.93 -2.34 13.37
C THR A 133 -16.80 -1.11 13.08
N PRO A 134 -18.12 -1.26 12.89
CA PRO A 134 -19.01 -0.11 12.67
C PRO A 134 -18.87 0.97 13.77
N LEU A 135 -18.65 0.56 15.02
CA LEU A 135 -18.45 1.49 16.14
C LEU A 135 -17.11 2.23 16.03
N THR A 136 -16.01 1.49 15.86
CA THR A 136 -14.67 2.10 15.76
C THR A 136 -14.53 2.97 14.51
N ALA A 137 -15.16 2.59 13.40
CA ALA A 137 -15.22 3.38 12.17
C ALA A 137 -15.94 4.73 12.40
N ARG A 138 -17.07 4.72 13.11
CA ARG A 138 -17.81 5.96 13.48
C ARG A 138 -16.99 6.84 14.41
N LEU A 139 -16.36 6.26 15.42
CA LEU A 139 -15.50 7.01 16.36
C LEU A 139 -14.30 7.63 15.64
N TYR A 140 -13.66 6.90 14.74
CA TYR A 140 -12.54 7.42 13.96
C TYR A 140 -12.98 8.53 13.00
N ALA A 141 -14.12 8.35 12.31
CA ALA A 141 -14.68 9.39 11.45
C ALA A 141 -15.02 10.67 12.25
N ALA A 142 -15.58 10.52 13.44
CA ALA A 142 -15.86 11.65 14.32
C ALA A 142 -14.57 12.35 14.80
N LEU A 143 -13.53 11.59 15.14
CA LEU A 143 -12.22 12.14 15.52
C LEU A 143 -11.59 12.94 14.38
N ILE A 144 -11.59 12.39 13.17
CA ILE A 144 -11.08 13.09 11.98
C ILE A 144 -11.93 14.34 11.70
N GLY A 145 -13.27 14.24 11.84
CA GLY A 145 -14.18 15.38 11.71
C GLY A 145 -13.90 16.49 12.70
N ALA A 146 -13.57 16.15 13.95
CA ALA A 146 -13.21 17.12 14.97
C ALA A 146 -11.94 17.92 14.61
N THR A 147 -11.01 17.35 13.85
CA THR A 147 -9.85 18.11 13.37
C THR A 147 -10.22 19.27 12.45
N ASP A 148 -11.34 19.18 11.73
CA ASP A 148 -11.83 20.24 10.82
C ASP A 148 -12.49 21.41 11.52
N LEU A 149 -12.69 21.34 12.84
CA LEU A 149 -13.06 22.50 13.66
C LEU A 149 -11.95 23.56 13.64
N LEU A 150 -10.70 23.15 13.36
CA LEU A 150 -9.58 24.06 13.13
C LEU A 150 -9.51 24.44 11.65
N PRO A 151 -9.72 25.71 11.26
CA PRO A 151 -9.72 26.12 9.84
C PRO A 151 -8.45 25.71 9.08
N SER A 152 -7.28 25.79 9.72
CA SER A 152 -5.99 25.38 9.15
C SER A 152 -5.93 23.88 8.83
N MET A 153 -6.58 23.04 9.63
CA MET A 153 -6.66 21.60 9.38
C MET A 153 -7.69 21.27 8.29
N ARG A 154 -8.76 22.03 8.19
CA ARG A 154 -9.82 21.83 7.20
C ARG A 154 -9.36 22.14 5.78
N THR A 155 -8.74 23.29 5.57
CA THR A 155 -8.35 23.77 4.23
C THR A 155 -6.93 23.40 3.83
N GLY A 156 -6.07 23.02 4.79
CA GLY A 156 -4.63 22.90 4.57
C GLY A 156 -3.96 24.27 4.32
N GLN A 157 -4.73 25.37 4.35
CA GLN A 157 -4.20 26.73 4.25
C GLN A 157 -3.55 27.12 5.59
N GLY A 158 -2.30 27.56 5.54
CA GLY A 158 -1.51 27.74 6.73
C GLY A 158 -0.95 26.39 7.19
N SER A 159 0.08 25.93 6.53
CA SER A 159 0.63 24.58 6.62
C SER A 159 1.19 24.19 7.99
N PHE A 160 1.14 25.07 8.99
CA PHE A 160 1.86 24.89 10.27
C PHE A 160 1.62 23.53 10.95
N PRO A 161 0.38 23.02 11.14
CA PRO A 161 0.21 21.72 11.80
C PRO A 161 0.79 20.57 10.96
N PHE A 162 0.63 20.64 9.64
CA PHE A 162 1.15 19.61 8.73
C PHE A 162 2.67 19.70 8.60
N THR A 163 3.22 20.91 8.50
CA THR A 163 4.67 21.13 8.42
C THR A 163 5.37 20.69 9.71
N TRP A 164 4.79 20.97 10.86
CA TRP A 164 5.31 20.51 12.16
C TRP A 164 5.29 18.98 12.26
N LEU A 165 4.24 18.33 11.76
CA LEU A 165 4.06 16.87 11.86
C LEU A 165 4.86 16.10 10.80
N LEU A 166 4.92 16.62 9.55
CA LEU A 166 5.39 15.89 8.37
C LEU A 166 6.68 16.48 7.79
N GLY A 167 7.15 17.62 8.29
CA GLY A 167 8.16 18.42 7.61
C GLY A 167 7.59 19.17 6.39
N GLU A 168 8.37 20.06 5.79
CA GLU A 168 7.89 20.88 4.65
C GLU A 168 7.53 20.04 3.42
N ASP A 169 8.41 19.12 3.04
CA ASP A 169 8.20 18.26 1.86
C ASP A 169 7.05 17.28 2.05
N GLY A 170 6.95 16.68 3.24
CA GLY A 170 5.85 15.78 3.58
C GLY A 170 4.49 16.49 3.60
N ALA A 171 4.44 17.70 4.17
CA ALA A 171 3.23 18.52 4.17
C ALA A 171 2.82 18.95 2.75
N ARG A 172 3.80 19.35 1.93
CA ARG A 172 3.57 19.68 0.51
C ARG A 172 3.00 18.48 -0.25
N ALA A 173 3.60 17.31 -0.12
CA ALA A 173 3.14 16.08 -0.76
C ALA A 173 1.72 15.71 -0.29
N TYR A 174 1.45 15.80 1.01
CA TYR A 174 0.12 15.49 1.57
C TYR A 174 -0.99 16.41 1.04
N LEU A 175 -0.68 17.67 0.78
CA LEU A 175 -1.65 18.70 0.41
C LEU A 175 -1.73 18.98 -1.10
N ARG A 176 -0.70 18.66 -1.89
CA ARG A 176 -0.55 19.06 -3.30
C ARG A 176 -1.72 18.63 -4.18
N GLY A 177 -2.21 17.42 -4.06
CA GLY A 177 -3.34 16.92 -4.84
C GLY A 177 -4.71 17.34 -4.29
N GLY A 178 -4.73 18.18 -3.27
CA GLY A 178 -5.92 18.64 -2.56
C GLY A 178 -6.36 17.65 -1.48
N ARG A 179 -6.84 18.20 -0.38
CA ARG A 179 -7.42 17.43 0.72
C ARG A 179 -8.86 17.05 0.37
N ALA A 180 -9.19 15.76 0.45
CA ALA A 180 -10.56 15.30 0.20
C ALA A 180 -11.54 15.86 1.25
N ASP A 181 -12.80 16.04 0.85
CA ASP A 181 -13.85 16.53 1.74
C ASP A 181 -14.04 15.60 2.95
N ILE A 182 -14.41 16.16 4.07
CA ILE A 182 -14.73 15.39 5.28
C ILE A 182 -15.88 14.41 5.07
N ALA A 183 -16.79 14.73 4.16
CA ALA A 183 -17.94 13.89 3.83
C ALA A 183 -17.54 12.51 3.28
N VAL A 184 -16.32 12.37 2.75
CA VAL A 184 -15.80 11.09 2.25
C VAL A 184 -15.39 10.14 3.38
N VAL A 185 -15.08 10.66 4.57
CA VAL A 185 -14.48 9.86 5.66
C VAL A 185 -15.45 8.84 6.20
N ALA A 186 -16.67 9.23 6.55
CA ALA A 186 -17.66 8.33 7.13
C ALA A 186 -18.05 7.18 6.17
N PRO A 187 -18.37 7.43 4.89
CA PRO A 187 -18.59 6.36 3.92
C PRO A 187 -17.40 5.42 3.75
N ALA A 188 -16.18 5.97 3.65
CA ALA A 188 -14.97 5.17 3.45
C ALA A 188 -14.70 4.23 4.63
N PHE A 189 -14.81 4.73 5.87
CA PHE A 189 -14.60 3.88 7.05
C PHE A 189 -15.75 2.91 7.30
N ALA A 190 -17.00 3.28 6.97
CA ALA A 190 -18.12 2.35 7.00
C ALA A 190 -17.93 1.20 5.99
N ALA A 191 -17.43 1.51 4.80
CA ALA A 191 -17.14 0.53 3.76
C ALA A 191 -16.09 -0.49 4.23
N VAL A 192 -14.94 -0.05 4.74
CA VAL A 192 -13.90 -1.00 5.22
C VAL A 192 -14.31 -1.73 6.49
N ALA A 193 -15.21 -1.18 7.30
CA ALA A 193 -15.77 -1.87 8.46
C ALA A 193 -16.75 -3.00 8.09
N ALA A 194 -17.26 -3.02 6.87
CA ALA A 194 -18.10 -4.10 6.33
C ALA A 194 -17.27 -5.25 5.72
N LEU A 195 -15.95 -5.06 5.53
CA LEU A 195 -15.05 -6.09 5.00
C LEU A 195 -14.51 -6.97 6.13
N ASP A 196 -14.29 -8.26 5.85
CA ASP A 196 -13.51 -9.14 6.70
C ASP A 196 -12.07 -9.24 6.16
N LEU A 197 -11.23 -8.30 6.59
CA LEU A 197 -9.85 -8.20 6.11
C LEU A 197 -8.99 -9.42 6.48
N ARG A 198 -9.33 -10.16 7.53
CA ARG A 198 -8.61 -11.40 7.88
C ARG A 198 -9.00 -12.55 6.96
N ALA A 199 -10.27 -12.66 6.61
CA ALA A 199 -10.71 -13.62 5.60
C ALA A 199 -10.12 -13.28 4.22
N ASP A 200 -9.99 -12.00 3.90
CA ASP A 200 -9.31 -11.54 2.68
C ASP A 200 -7.85 -11.96 2.68
N LEU A 201 -7.11 -11.70 3.76
CA LEU A 201 -5.69 -12.08 3.88
C LEU A 201 -5.46 -13.58 3.68
N ALA A 202 -6.37 -14.43 4.15
CA ALA A 202 -6.27 -15.89 3.99
C ALA A 202 -6.37 -16.35 2.52
N ARG A 203 -6.89 -15.50 1.62
CA ARG A 203 -7.05 -15.78 0.19
C ARG A 203 -5.91 -15.26 -0.67
N ILE A 204 -4.95 -14.51 -0.10
CA ILE A 204 -3.83 -13.96 -0.84
C ILE A 204 -2.69 -14.98 -0.85
N GLY A 205 -2.40 -15.55 -2.02
CA GLY A 205 -1.30 -16.51 -2.20
C GLY A 205 0.08 -15.86 -2.33
N GLU A 206 0.13 -14.59 -2.66
CA GLU A 206 1.35 -13.80 -2.84
C GLU A 206 1.94 -13.35 -1.50
N PRO A 207 3.23 -12.94 -1.45
CA PRO A 207 3.83 -12.38 -0.24
C PRO A 207 3.09 -11.15 0.26
N VAL A 208 2.77 -11.12 1.56
CA VAL A 208 2.12 -9.99 2.23
C VAL A 208 3.07 -9.45 3.30
N THR A 209 3.44 -8.18 3.20
CA THR A 209 4.26 -7.50 4.20
C THR A 209 3.47 -6.39 4.88
N PHE A 210 3.37 -6.45 6.21
CA PHE A 210 2.90 -5.33 7.02
C PHE A 210 4.11 -4.47 7.38
N LEU A 211 4.18 -3.26 6.79
CA LEU A 211 5.29 -2.33 6.98
C LEU A 211 4.83 -1.19 7.90
N HIS A 212 5.27 -1.24 9.15
CA HIS A 212 4.79 -0.33 10.18
C HIS A 212 5.92 0.48 10.82
N GLY A 213 5.67 1.77 11.06
CA GLY A 213 6.51 2.56 11.96
C GLY A 213 6.39 2.07 13.42
N ARG A 214 7.44 2.27 14.22
CA ARG A 214 7.46 1.86 15.63
C ARG A 214 6.29 2.41 16.44
N ALA A 215 5.88 3.66 16.16
CA ALA A 215 4.77 4.35 16.81
C ALA A 215 3.47 4.36 15.98
N GLU A 216 3.27 3.36 15.13
CA GLU A 216 2.04 3.19 14.36
C GLU A 216 0.85 2.88 15.26
N GLN A 217 -0.25 3.61 15.11
CA GLN A 217 -1.46 3.43 15.92
C GLN A 217 -2.41 2.36 15.35
N LEU A 218 -2.42 2.17 14.02
CA LEU A 218 -3.31 1.22 13.34
C LEU A 218 -2.66 -0.16 13.15
N ARG A 219 -1.94 -0.65 14.17
CA ARG A 219 -1.32 -1.99 14.21
C ARG A 219 -1.91 -2.92 15.28
N LEU A 220 -3.11 -2.61 15.76
CA LEU A 220 -3.74 -3.31 16.90
C LEU A 220 -3.90 -4.81 16.69
N HIS A 221 -4.11 -5.23 15.45
CA HIS A 221 -4.32 -6.63 15.09
C HIS A 221 -3.15 -7.23 14.28
N GLU A 222 -1.96 -6.61 14.29
CA GLU A 222 -0.85 -6.99 13.40
C GLU A 222 -0.49 -8.48 13.47
N ARG A 223 -0.43 -9.08 14.67
CA ARG A 223 -0.10 -10.49 14.82
C ARG A 223 -1.15 -11.41 14.17
N SER A 224 -2.44 -11.10 14.35
CA SER A 224 -3.52 -11.89 13.76
C SER A 224 -3.64 -11.67 12.25
N PHE A 225 -3.28 -10.49 11.75
CA PHE A 225 -3.24 -10.18 10.32
C PHE A 225 -2.07 -10.90 9.63
N VAL A 226 -0.88 -10.86 10.23
CA VAL A 226 0.27 -11.63 9.73
C VAL A 226 -0.03 -13.13 9.71
N ALA A 227 -0.62 -13.66 10.79
CA ALA A 227 -0.97 -15.07 10.89
C ALA A 227 -2.09 -15.49 9.92
N ALA A 228 -2.97 -14.58 9.50
CA ALA A 228 -4.04 -14.85 8.54
C ALA A 228 -3.53 -14.98 7.10
N ALA A 229 -2.45 -14.26 6.74
CA ALA A 229 -1.87 -14.34 5.41
C ALA A 229 -0.93 -15.56 5.31
N PRO A 230 -1.12 -16.49 4.34
CA PRO A 230 -0.28 -17.68 4.18
C PRO A 230 1.22 -17.37 4.04
N ARG A 231 1.53 -16.22 3.43
CA ARG A 231 2.90 -15.70 3.27
C ARG A 231 3.06 -14.33 3.93
N GLY A 232 2.50 -14.19 5.15
CA GLY A 232 2.49 -12.95 5.92
C GLY A 232 3.82 -12.68 6.63
N CYS A 233 4.30 -11.44 6.58
CA CYS A 233 5.50 -10.96 7.23
C CYS A 233 5.25 -9.60 7.90
N LEU A 234 5.84 -9.38 9.08
CA LEU A 234 5.88 -8.08 9.74
C LEU A 234 7.27 -7.45 9.59
N GLU A 235 7.30 -6.25 9.06
CA GLU A 235 8.48 -5.39 9.02
C GLU A 235 8.23 -4.17 9.90
N LEU A 236 8.80 -4.17 11.11
CA LEU A 236 8.67 -3.08 12.06
C LEU A 236 9.86 -2.14 11.96
N LEU A 237 9.63 -0.95 11.42
CA LEU A 237 10.65 0.09 11.34
C LEU A 237 10.98 0.60 12.74
N PRO A 238 12.26 0.79 13.10
CA PRO A 238 12.66 1.29 14.42
C PRO A 238 12.36 2.79 14.60
N TYR A 239 11.58 3.39 13.72
CA TYR A 239 11.23 4.81 13.66
C TYR A 239 9.82 5.00 13.11
N GLY A 240 9.33 6.25 13.17
CA GLY A 240 8.12 6.72 12.51
C GLY A 240 6.81 6.32 13.18
N ASN A 241 5.78 7.04 12.81
CA ASN A 241 4.39 6.84 13.20
C ASN A 241 3.54 6.52 11.96
N HIS A 242 2.23 6.74 12.04
CA HIS A 242 1.28 6.51 10.95
C HIS A 242 1.64 7.20 9.62
N MET A 243 2.27 8.38 9.70
CA MET A 243 2.64 9.19 8.53
C MET A 243 4.13 9.03 8.16
N VAL A 244 4.74 7.89 8.48
CA VAL A 244 6.19 7.65 8.32
C VAL A 244 6.69 7.86 6.90
N ASN A 245 5.88 7.51 5.89
CA ASN A 245 6.21 7.69 4.47
C ASN A 245 6.35 9.16 4.06
N LEU A 246 5.73 10.08 4.79
CA LEU A 246 5.83 11.52 4.59
C LEU A 246 6.85 12.15 5.54
N ALA A 247 6.74 11.86 6.85
CA ALA A 247 7.56 12.49 7.87
C ALA A 247 9.04 12.04 7.82
N GLN A 248 9.33 10.83 7.35
CA GLN A 248 10.68 10.28 7.23
C GLN A 248 10.87 9.62 5.86
N ALA A 249 10.47 10.34 4.82
CA ALA A 249 10.32 9.85 3.46
C ALA A 249 11.56 9.11 2.92
N HIS A 250 12.74 9.66 3.14
CA HIS A 250 13.99 9.09 2.62
C HIS A 250 14.30 7.70 3.21
N ARG A 251 14.15 7.57 4.54
CA ARG A 251 14.38 6.30 5.24
C ARG A 251 13.33 5.27 4.86
N PHE A 252 12.06 5.70 4.87
CA PHE A 252 10.94 4.84 4.48
C PHE A 252 11.09 4.32 3.05
N THR A 253 11.53 5.16 2.11
CA THR A 253 11.73 4.75 0.71
C THR A 253 12.81 3.67 0.58
N ALA A 254 13.91 3.80 1.31
CA ALA A 254 14.96 2.79 1.31
C ALA A 254 14.46 1.44 1.86
N ASP A 255 13.69 1.47 2.96
CA ASP A 255 13.09 0.27 3.53
C ASP A 255 12.02 -0.34 2.61
N LEU A 256 11.19 0.49 1.97
CA LEU A 256 10.20 0.04 0.98
C LEU A 256 10.89 -0.69 -0.19
N LEU A 257 11.92 -0.11 -0.79
CA LEU A 257 12.68 -0.74 -1.87
C LEU A 257 13.26 -2.10 -1.45
N ARG A 258 13.78 -2.21 -0.22
CA ARG A 258 14.28 -3.47 0.33
C ARG A 258 13.17 -4.53 0.46
N VAL A 259 11.98 -4.12 0.93
CA VAL A 259 10.80 -4.98 1.06
C VAL A 259 10.33 -5.48 -0.31
N LEU A 260 10.21 -4.59 -1.30
CA LEU A 260 9.80 -4.94 -2.66
C LEU A 260 10.79 -5.92 -3.31
N ALA A 261 12.09 -5.66 -3.18
CA ALA A 261 13.12 -6.55 -3.71
C ALA A 261 13.11 -7.94 -3.04
N ARG A 262 12.82 -8.02 -1.73
CA ARG A 262 12.64 -9.29 -1.02
C ARG A 262 11.43 -10.04 -1.56
N ALA A 263 10.27 -9.40 -1.66
CA ALA A 263 9.03 -10.00 -2.13
C ALA A 263 9.16 -10.55 -3.57
N ALA A 264 9.85 -9.82 -4.46
CA ALA A 264 10.11 -10.29 -5.81
C ALA A 264 10.97 -11.57 -5.85
N ARG A 265 11.99 -11.66 -4.99
CA ARG A 265 12.80 -12.88 -4.87
C ARG A 265 12.02 -14.06 -4.31
N GLU A 266 11.19 -13.83 -3.30
CA GLU A 266 10.35 -14.86 -2.69
C GLU A 266 9.32 -15.42 -3.67
N SER A 267 8.77 -14.58 -4.55
CA SER A 267 7.81 -15.01 -5.58
C SER A 267 8.47 -15.72 -6.77
N ALA A 268 9.74 -15.43 -7.04
CA ALA A 268 10.50 -16.10 -8.10
C ALA A 268 11.08 -17.45 -7.66
N ALA A 269 11.16 -17.72 -6.36
CA ALA A 269 11.61 -19.01 -5.84
C ALA A 269 10.54 -20.08 -6.14
N PRO A 270 10.90 -21.23 -6.71
CA PRO A 270 9.95 -22.33 -6.89
C PRO A 270 9.38 -22.72 -5.53
N SER A 271 8.05 -22.86 -5.47
CA SER A 271 7.39 -23.40 -4.27
C SER A 271 8.10 -24.70 -3.90
N ALA A 272 8.69 -24.79 -2.71
CA ALA A 272 9.20 -26.05 -2.22
C ALA A 272 8.00 -27.03 -2.19
N GLU A 273 8.01 -28.01 -3.08
CA GLU A 273 7.03 -29.09 -3.09
C GLU A 273 6.94 -29.62 -1.66
N ALA A 274 5.74 -29.60 -1.09
CA ALA A 274 5.50 -30.35 0.14
C ALA A 274 5.96 -31.79 -0.12
N PRO A 275 6.76 -32.42 0.77
CA PRO A 275 7.19 -33.77 0.56
C PRO A 275 5.95 -34.65 0.37
N ALA A 276 5.87 -35.33 -0.77
CA ALA A 276 4.84 -36.31 -1.05
C ALA A 276 4.85 -37.31 0.11
N GLY A 277 3.78 -37.27 0.92
CA GLY A 277 3.61 -38.18 2.04
C GLY A 277 3.67 -39.63 1.54
N LEU A 278 4.56 -40.39 2.16
CA LEU A 278 4.58 -41.83 2.12
C LEU A 278 3.43 -42.39 2.96
#